data_587bce1cfc580d04d5d1de3540a95858
#
_entry.id   587bce1cfc580d04d5d1de3540a95858
#
_cell.length_a   1.000
_cell.length_b   1.000
_cell.length_c   1.000
_cell.angle_alpha   90.00
_cell.angle_beta   90.00
_cell.angle_gamma   90.00
#
_symmetry.space_group_name_H-M   'P 1'
#
loop_
_entity.id
_entity.type
_entity.pdbx_description
1 polymer ?
#
loop_
_entity_poly.entity_id
_entity_poly.type
_entity_poly.pdbx_seq_one_letter_code
_entity_poly.pdbx_strand_id
1 'polypeptide(L)'
;MPCHSYRPSRCARLVASPLLSVILALGVCSCQTTASPDITGSLGETAEASRPADPRGEADSYRERYRANPKDPAIAIQYARALRAAGERSQAVAVLEQATLANPGSKTLLAAYGRALADNGNFQLAFDVLSRAHTPEDPDWRILSVQGTALDQLGRYEEARQYYDSALKIAPDEPSVLSNLGLSYLLSKDLPHAEEALRRAYDHSDKDPRVRMNLAVVLGLEGRLGDAENLAKADLPVEQATANVAELKRLLSKKDNAHSRGADHSPPAIAPHPG
;
A
#
# COMPACT_ATOMS: atom_id res chain seq x y z
N MET A 1 -11.19 -49.82 26.99
CA MET A 1 -11.35 -48.42 26.51
C MET A 1 -9.99 -47.78 26.58
N PRO A 2 -9.28 -47.52 25.45
CA PRO A 2 -8.01 -46.83 25.47
C PRO A 2 -8.22 -45.37 25.06
N CYS A 3 -7.64 -44.46 25.85
CA CYS A 3 -7.58 -43.03 25.62
C CYS A 3 -6.68 -42.72 24.44
N HIS A 4 -7.23 -42.06 23.42
CA HIS A 4 -6.46 -41.49 22.31
C HIS A 4 -5.85 -40.14 22.71
N SER A 5 -4.55 -40.09 22.83
CA SER A 5 -3.77 -38.86 23.05
C SER A 5 -3.71 -38.06 21.77
N TYR A 6 -4.34 -36.88 21.77
CA TYR A 6 -4.30 -35.89 20.72
C TYR A 6 -2.94 -35.15 20.79
N ARG A 7 -2.09 -35.32 19.77
CA ARG A 7 -0.86 -34.51 19.60
C ARG A 7 -1.23 -33.21 18.91
N PRO A 8 -0.90 -32.03 19.46
CA PRO A 8 -1.07 -30.78 18.73
C PRO A 8 -0.02 -30.65 17.61
N SER A 9 -0.50 -30.46 16.40
CA SER A 9 0.29 -30.13 15.22
C SER A 9 1.01 -28.78 15.44
N ARG A 10 2.32 -28.78 15.13
CA ARG A 10 3.20 -27.62 15.22
C ARG A 10 2.68 -26.52 14.27
N CYS A 11 2.23 -25.40 14.84
CA CYS A 11 2.01 -24.15 14.11
C CYS A 11 3.34 -23.76 13.43
N ALA A 12 3.34 -23.77 12.12
CA ALA A 12 4.39 -23.14 11.33
C ALA A 12 4.39 -21.64 11.66
N ARG A 13 5.42 -21.18 12.37
CA ARG A 13 5.68 -19.75 12.58
C ARG A 13 6.06 -19.20 11.22
N LEU A 14 5.16 -18.45 10.61
CA LEU A 14 5.47 -17.55 9.51
C LEU A 14 6.49 -16.53 10.03
N VAL A 15 7.75 -16.72 9.66
CA VAL A 15 8.81 -15.75 9.92
C VAL A 15 8.57 -14.62 8.90
N ALA A 16 7.83 -13.59 9.33
CA ALA A 16 7.72 -12.35 8.57
C ALA A 16 9.13 -11.83 8.35
N SER A 17 9.55 -11.75 7.10
CA SER A 17 10.89 -11.28 6.74
C SER A 17 11.04 -9.82 7.17
N PRO A 18 12.01 -9.46 8.03
CA PRO A 18 12.18 -8.09 8.54
C PRO A 18 12.51 -7.07 7.44
N LEU A 19 12.87 -7.54 6.24
CA LEU A 19 13.15 -6.69 5.09
C LEU A 19 11.93 -5.94 4.56
N LEU A 20 10.74 -6.54 4.64
CA LEU A 20 9.51 -5.90 4.13
C LEU A 20 9.08 -4.73 5.02
N SER A 21 9.30 -4.85 6.33
CA SER A 21 8.98 -3.79 7.30
C SER A 21 9.86 -2.54 7.14
N VAL A 22 11.10 -2.69 6.66
CA VAL A 22 12.03 -1.58 6.45
C VAL A 22 11.72 -0.81 5.16
N ILE A 23 11.25 -1.50 4.12
CA ILE A 23 10.88 -0.85 2.84
C ILE A 23 9.65 0.05 3.04
N LEU A 24 8.70 -0.36 3.89
CA LEU A 24 7.54 0.47 4.22
C LEU A 24 7.90 1.71 5.08
N ALA A 25 8.97 1.63 5.89
CA ALA A 25 9.40 2.72 6.76
C ALA A 25 10.15 3.86 6.03
N LEU A 26 10.71 3.60 4.84
CA LEU A 26 11.40 4.62 4.05
C LEU A 26 10.45 5.64 3.38
N GLY A 27 9.15 5.36 3.36
CA GLY A 27 8.13 6.22 2.76
C GLY A 27 7.48 7.25 3.69
N VAL A 28 7.80 7.26 4.97
CA VAL A 28 7.18 8.16 5.96
C VAL A 28 8.20 9.08 6.61
N CYS A 29 8.88 9.91 5.82
CA CYS A 29 9.62 11.05 6.39
C CYS A 29 8.70 12.27 6.42
N SER A 30 8.14 12.49 7.59
CA SER A 30 7.32 13.61 8.01
C SER A 30 8.07 14.93 7.80
N CYS A 31 7.55 15.82 6.97
CA CYS A 31 8.00 17.21 6.92
C CYS A 31 7.66 17.90 8.25
N GLN A 32 8.63 18.05 9.12
CA GLN A 32 8.58 19.02 10.23
C GLN A 32 8.92 20.40 9.67
N THR A 33 7.89 21.21 9.50
CA THR A 33 8.02 22.64 9.21
C THR A 33 8.48 23.34 10.48
N THR A 34 9.74 23.78 10.50
CA THR A 34 10.23 24.74 11.49
C THR A 34 9.72 26.12 11.13
N ALA A 35 8.86 26.67 11.97
CA ALA A 35 8.45 28.05 11.90
C ALA A 35 9.62 28.98 12.28
N SER A 36 9.90 29.98 11.44
CA SER A 36 10.72 31.13 11.79
C SER A 36 9.84 32.40 11.80
N PRO A 37 10.10 33.37 12.70
CA PRO A 37 9.14 34.43 13.02
C PRO A 37 9.26 35.66 12.10
N ASP A 38 8.13 36.33 12.00
CA ASP A 38 7.79 37.66 11.53
C ASP A 38 8.88 38.64 11.14
N ILE A 39 8.65 39.29 9.95
CA ILE A 39 8.85 40.74 9.82
C ILE A 39 7.72 41.32 8.93
N THR A 40 7.07 42.28 9.50
CA THR A 40 6.08 43.25 9.08
C THR A 40 6.11 43.75 7.64
N GLY A 41 4.92 43.89 7.02
CA GLY A 41 4.67 45.08 6.18
C GLY A 41 3.80 44.90 4.95
N SER A 42 2.56 45.35 5.05
CA SER A 42 1.80 46.11 4.02
C SER A 42 1.14 45.38 2.85
N LEU A 43 -0.19 45.32 2.93
CA LEU A 43 -1.22 45.61 1.90
C LEU A 43 -0.90 45.27 0.41
N GLY A 44 -1.62 44.24 -0.07
CA GLY A 44 -1.81 43.97 -1.50
C GLY A 44 -2.73 42.81 -1.69
N GLU A 45 -3.94 43.09 -2.13
CA GLU A 45 -5.03 42.16 -2.43
C GLU A 45 -4.63 41.05 -3.40
N THR A 46 -5.31 39.92 -3.26
CA THR A 46 -5.56 38.86 -4.25
C THR A 46 -4.37 37.97 -4.63
N ALA A 47 -4.10 37.03 -3.78
CA ALA A 47 -3.83 35.65 -4.20
C ALA A 47 -4.41 34.75 -3.11
N GLU A 48 -5.55 34.16 -3.33
CA GLU A 48 -6.02 32.98 -2.62
C GLU A 48 -5.05 31.84 -2.94
N ALA A 49 -3.85 31.95 -2.37
CA ALA A 49 -2.89 30.86 -2.33
C ALA A 49 -3.61 29.72 -1.59
N SER A 50 -3.91 28.65 -2.32
CA SER A 50 -4.49 27.42 -1.83
C SER A 50 -3.77 27.02 -0.54
N ARG A 51 -4.41 27.27 0.63
CA ARG A 51 -3.93 26.72 1.89
C ARG A 51 -3.77 25.22 1.69
N PRO A 52 -2.65 24.62 2.13
CA PRO A 52 -2.56 23.17 2.15
C PRO A 52 -3.86 22.66 2.80
N ALA A 53 -4.54 21.74 2.13
CA ALA A 53 -5.79 21.19 2.64
C ALA A 53 -5.54 20.69 4.07
N ASP A 54 -6.26 21.26 5.05
CA ASP A 54 -6.24 20.77 6.42
C ASP A 54 -7.20 19.57 6.51
N PRO A 55 -6.71 18.32 6.46
CA PRO A 55 -7.58 17.14 6.43
C PRO A 55 -8.43 17.02 7.71
N ARG A 56 -7.94 17.59 8.83
CA ARG A 56 -8.68 17.57 10.11
C ARG A 56 -9.81 18.60 10.09
N GLY A 57 -9.54 19.81 9.63
CA GLY A 57 -10.57 20.84 9.46
C GLY A 57 -11.66 20.40 8.49
N GLU A 58 -11.29 19.70 7.41
CA GLU A 58 -12.26 19.11 6.49
C GLU A 58 -13.10 18.02 7.17
N ALA A 59 -12.49 17.13 7.93
CA ALA A 59 -13.19 16.09 8.68
C ALA A 59 -14.16 16.70 9.71
N ASP A 60 -13.77 17.77 10.42
CA ASP A 60 -14.63 18.47 11.36
C ASP A 60 -15.85 19.11 10.68
N SER A 61 -15.67 19.72 9.51
CA SER A 61 -16.76 20.28 8.71
C SER A 61 -17.79 19.21 8.29
N TYR A 62 -17.30 18.05 7.81
CA TYR A 62 -18.20 16.96 7.45
C TYR A 62 -18.83 16.28 8.66
N ARG A 63 -18.22 16.30 9.82
CA ARG A 63 -18.79 15.77 11.08
C ARG A 63 -20.11 16.43 11.42
N GLU A 64 -20.19 17.75 11.36
CA GLU A 64 -21.44 18.49 11.66
C GLU A 64 -22.53 18.16 10.63
N ARG A 65 -22.18 18.07 9.35
CA ARG A 65 -23.14 17.71 8.30
C ARG A 65 -23.64 16.26 8.47
N TYR A 66 -22.75 15.35 8.83
CA TYR A 66 -23.10 13.95 9.08
C TYR A 66 -24.00 13.81 10.32
N ARG A 67 -23.75 14.57 11.40
CA ARG A 67 -24.62 14.60 12.59
C ARG A 67 -26.01 15.06 12.26
N ALA A 68 -26.15 16.06 11.40
CA ALA A 68 -27.44 16.57 10.96
C ALA A 68 -28.22 15.57 10.08
N ASN A 69 -27.51 14.75 9.28
CA ASN A 69 -28.14 13.78 8.38
C ASN A 69 -27.32 12.48 8.25
N PRO A 70 -27.32 11.62 9.30
CA PRO A 70 -26.45 10.44 9.35
C PRO A 70 -26.86 9.31 8.38
N LYS A 71 -28.03 9.40 7.76
CA LYS A 71 -28.52 8.41 6.79
C LYS A 71 -28.23 8.78 5.35
N ASP A 72 -27.70 9.97 5.09
CA ASP A 72 -27.37 10.42 3.75
C ASP A 72 -26.09 9.72 3.26
N PRO A 73 -26.17 8.90 2.19
CA PRO A 73 -25.02 8.16 1.68
C PRO A 73 -23.88 9.07 1.21
N ALA A 74 -24.22 10.20 0.56
CA ALA A 74 -23.22 11.10 0.00
C ALA A 74 -22.42 11.80 1.10
N ILE A 75 -23.10 12.27 2.15
CA ILE A 75 -22.46 12.90 3.30
C ILE A 75 -21.57 11.89 4.04
N ALA A 76 -22.06 10.68 4.27
CA ALA A 76 -21.29 9.61 4.90
C ALA A 76 -20.00 9.28 4.14
N ILE A 77 -20.08 9.19 2.80
CA ILE A 77 -18.91 8.91 1.95
C ILE A 77 -17.90 10.06 2.03
N GLN A 78 -18.34 11.31 1.95
CA GLN A 78 -17.44 12.47 2.04
C GLN A 78 -16.81 12.58 3.43
N TYR A 79 -17.57 12.38 4.49
CA TYR A 79 -17.03 12.38 5.84
C TYR A 79 -16.00 11.28 6.05
N ALA A 80 -16.29 10.05 5.62
CA ALA A 80 -15.33 8.96 5.70
C ALA A 80 -14.07 9.20 4.85
N ARG A 81 -14.20 9.88 3.71
CA ARG A 81 -13.06 10.30 2.88
C ARG A 81 -12.15 11.28 3.62
N ALA A 82 -12.74 12.30 4.25
CA ALA A 82 -12.01 13.27 5.06
C ALA A 82 -11.32 12.62 6.27
N LEU A 83 -12.02 11.70 6.96
CA LEU A 83 -11.45 10.91 8.07
C LEU A 83 -10.25 10.07 7.61
N ARG A 84 -10.33 9.42 6.45
CA ARG A 84 -9.21 8.65 5.88
C ARG A 84 -8.01 9.55 5.58
N ALA A 85 -8.26 10.73 5.00
CA ALA A 85 -7.21 11.72 4.73
C ALA A 85 -6.56 12.24 6.02
N ALA A 86 -7.34 12.39 7.10
CA ALA A 86 -6.87 12.76 8.43
C ALA A 86 -6.17 11.60 9.19
N GLY A 87 -6.14 10.38 8.62
CA GLY A 87 -5.57 9.18 9.26
C GLY A 87 -6.51 8.48 10.24
N GLU A 88 -7.74 8.95 10.39
CA GLU A 88 -8.74 8.41 11.32
C GLU A 88 -9.49 7.22 10.69
N ARG A 89 -8.73 6.19 10.30
CA ARG A 89 -9.19 5.05 9.50
C ARG A 89 -10.32 4.26 10.17
N SER A 90 -10.20 4.00 11.46
CA SER A 90 -11.22 3.24 12.21
C SER A 90 -12.55 3.98 12.31
N GLN A 91 -12.52 5.32 12.42
CA GLN A 91 -13.75 6.12 12.39
C GLN A 91 -14.40 6.12 11.02
N ALA A 92 -13.60 6.19 9.94
CA ALA A 92 -14.09 6.08 8.57
C ALA A 92 -14.83 4.75 8.34
N VAL A 93 -14.27 3.64 8.85
CA VAL A 93 -14.92 2.32 8.82
C VAL A 93 -16.26 2.36 9.54
N ALA A 94 -16.33 2.87 10.77
CA ALA A 94 -17.55 2.94 11.57
C ALA A 94 -18.65 3.78 10.91
N VAL A 95 -18.29 4.94 10.33
CA VAL A 95 -19.23 5.82 9.60
C VAL A 95 -19.84 5.09 8.41
N LEU A 96 -19.01 4.41 7.61
CA LEU A 96 -19.46 3.71 6.41
C LEU A 96 -20.24 2.42 6.72
N GLU A 97 -19.90 1.73 7.80
CA GLU A 97 -20.67 0.61 8.30
C GLU A 97 -22.10 1.04 8.64
N GLN A 98 -22.26 2.10 9.43
CA GLN A 98 -23.57 2.65 9.80
C GLN A 98 -24.36 3.10 8.56
N ALA A 99 -23.70 3.77 7.62
CA ALA A 99 -24.35 4.22 6.39
C ALA A 99 -24.79 3.04 5.51
N THR A 100 -24.02 1.97 5.45
CA THR A 100 -24.33 0.75 4.69
C THR A 100 -25.51 -0.01 5.33
N LEU A 101 -25.60 -0.05 6.66
CA LEU A 101 -26.75 -0.62 7.36
C LEU A 101 -28.03 0.18 7.11
N ALA A 102 -27.93 1.51 7.03
CA ALA A 102 -29.09 2.39 6.74
C ALA A 102 -29.51 2.35 5.26
N ASN A 103 -28.62 1.96 4.34
CA ASN A 103 -28.84 1.94 2.89
C ASN A 103 -28.39 0.59 2.29
N PRO A 104 -29.06 -0.52 2.61
CA PRO A 104 -28.65 -1.85 2.15
C PRO A 104 -28.72 -1.93 0.62
N GLY A 105 -27.68 -2.48 0.01
CA GLY A 105 -27.58 -2.65 -1.45
C GLY A 105 -27.00 -1.44 -2.20
N SER A 106 -26.63 -0.35 -1.54
CA SER A 106 -25.94 0.76 -2.20
C SER A 106 -24.52 0.36 -2.60
N LYS A 107 -24.31 0.07 -3.89
CA LYS A 107 -22.99 -0.30 -4.43
C LYS A 107 -21.93 0.75 -4.14
N THR A 108 -22.31 2.03 -4.21
CA THR A 108 -21.38 3.16 -3.91
C THR A 108 -20.92 3.16 -2.46
N LEU A 109 -21.82 2.89 -1.50
CA LEU A 109 -21.44 2.75 -0.10
C LEU A 109 -20.61 1.52 0.14
N LEU A 110 -20.95 0.37 -0.47
CA LEU A 110 -20.15 -0.85 -0.35
C LEU A 110 -18.73 -0.63 -0.89
N ALA A 111 -18.57 0.07 -2.02
CA ALA A 111 -17.26 0.41 -2.57
C ALA A 111 -16.46 1.31 -1.63
N ALA A 112 -17.08 2.33 -1.05
CA ALA A 112 -16.44 3.23 -0.08
C ALA A 112 -16.06 2.48 1.21
N TYR A 113 -16.95 1.63 1.71
CA TYR A 113 -16.75 0.84 2.93
C TYR A 113 -15.62 -0.18 2.75
N GLY A 114 -15.64 -0.94 1.63
CA GLY A 114 -14.56 -1.88 1.35
C GLY A 114 -13.19 -1.21 1.23
N ARG A 115 -13.12 -0.02 0.62
CA ARG A 115 -11.89 0.76 0.57
C ARG A 115 -11.43 1.21 1.95
N ALA A 116 -12.33 1.68 2.82
CA ALA A 116 -12.00 2.07 4.19
C ALA A 116 -11.52 0.87 5.02
N LEU A 117 -12.13 -0.29 4.84
CA LEU A 117 -11.70 -1.55 5.47
C LEU A 117 -10.28 -1.94 5.04
N ALA A 118 -9.97 -1.84 3.75
CA ALA A 118 -8.62 -2.12 3.25
C ALA A 118 -7.58 -1.17 3.85
N ASP A 119 -7.88 0.14 3.90
CA ASP A 119 -6.99 1.13 4.53
C ASP A 119 -6.82 0.90 6.04
N ASN A 120 -7.81 0.32 6.69
CA ASN A 120 -7.79 -0.02 8.13
C ASN A 120 -7.14 -1.39 8.42
N GLY A 121 -6.73 -2.15 7.39
CA GLY A 121 -6.10 -3.46 7.53
C GLY A 121 -7.07 -4.65 7.64
N ASN A 122 -8.36 -4.44 7.45
CA ASN A 122 -9.38 -5.48 7.47
C ASN A 122 -9.52 -6.13 6.08
N PHE A 123 -8.46 -6.73 5.57
CA PHE A 123 -8.32 -7.11 4.16
C PHE A 123 -9.33 -8.16 3.69
N GLN A 124 -9.59 -9.21 4.48
CA GLN A 124 -10.56 -10.23 4.10
C GLN A 124 -11.97 -9.63 4.02
N LEU A 125 -12.38 -8.86 5.02
CA LEU A 125 -13.69 -8.21 5.01
C LEU A 125 -13.80 -7.17 3.90
N ALA A 126 -12.71 -6.44 3.60
CA ALA A 126 -12.66 -5.52 2.47
C ALA A 126 -12.95 -6.24 1.15
N PHE A 127 -12.28 -7.37 0.90
CA PHE A 127 -12.50 -8.18 -0.28
C PHE A 127 -13.95 -8.65 -0.40
N ASP A 128 -14.53 -9.18 0.68
CA ASP A 128 -15.89 -9.70 0.72
C ASP A 128 -16.94 -8.59 0.48
N VAL A 129 -16.74 -7.41 1.06
CA VAL A 129 -17.62 -6.25 0.85
C VAL A 129 -17.51 -5.72 -0.58
N LEU A 130 -16.30 -5.61 -1.11
CA LEU A 130 -16.05 -5.13 -2.47
C LEU A 130 -16.63 -6.06 -3.53
N SER A 131 -16.66 -7.38 -3.29
CA SER A 131 -17.28 -8.35 -4.19
C SER A 131 -18.79 -8.14 -4.37
N ARG A 132 -19.43 -7.41 -3.48
CA ARG A 132 -20.85 -7.02 -3.54
C ARG A 132 -21.07 -5.62 -4.11
N ALA A 133 -20.00 -4.86 -4.33
CA ALA A 133 -20.07 -3.47 -4.78
C ALA A 133 -20.15 -3.31 -6.30
N HIS A 134 -19.84 -4.36 -7.06
CA HIS A 134 -19.93 -4.40 -8.52
C HIS A 134 -20.51 -5.74 -9.00
N THR A 135 -20.77 -5.85 -10.30
CA THR A 135 -21.19 -7.12 -10.91
C THR A 135 -20.29 -7.44 -12.11
N PRO A 136 -20.26 -8.70 -12.58
CA PRO A 136 -19.49 -9.05 -13.78
C PRO A 136 -19.90 -8.27 -15.04
N GLU A 137 -21.17 -7.83 -15.11
CA GLU A 137 -21.73 -7.06 -16.24
C GLU A 137 -21.40 -5.57 -16.15
N ASP A 138 -21.13 -5.07 -14.93
CA ASP A 138 -20.79 -3.67 -14.65
C ASP A 138 -19.58 -3.61 -13.69
N PRO A 139 -18.38 -3.97 -14.20
CA PRO A 139 -17.17 -3.99 -13.40
C PRO A 139 -16.57 -2.59 -13.27
N ASP A 140 -16.09 -2.25 -12.07
CA ASP A 140 -15.34 -1.02 -11.82
C ASP A 140 -13.87 -1.37 -11.58
N TRP A 141 -12.97 -0.88 -12.42
CA TRP A 141 -11.53 -1.12 -12.29
C TRP A 141 -10.95 -0.66 -10.96
N ARG A 142 -11.53 0.38 -10.36
CA ARG A 142 -11.10 0.89 -9.05
C ARG A 142 -11.41 -0.09 -7.94
N ILE A 143 -12.56 -0.75 -8.00
CA ILE A 143 -12.96 -1.79 -7.05
C ILE A 143 -12.06 -3.01 -7.23
N LEU A 144 -11.87 -3.47 -8.46
CA LEU A 144 -10.99 -4.59 -8.78
C LEU A 144 -9.56 -4.35 -8.29
N SER A 145 -9.03 -3.13 -8.47
CA SER A 145 -7.69 -2.78 -7.99
C SER A 145 -7.58 -2.86 -6.47
N VAL A 146 -8.58 -2.41 -5.71
CA VAL A 146 -8.59 -2.52 -4.24
C VAL A 146 -8.76 -3.97 -3.78
N GLN A 147 -9.53 -4.79 -4.50
CA GLN A 147 -9.63 -6.23 -4.24
C GLN A 147 -8.27 -6.91 -4.42
N GLY A 148 -7.55 -6.59 -5.51
CA GLY A 148 -6.18 -7.05 -5.72
C GLY A 148 -5.26 -6.66 -4.57
N THR A 149 -5.31 -5.39 -4.14
CA THR A 149 -4.51 -4.93 -2.99
C THR A 149 -4.85 -5.69 -1.69
N ALA A 150 -6.12 -5.97 -1.44
CA ALA A 150 -6.54 -6.74 -0.27
C ALA A 150 -5.99 -8.18 -0.32
N LEU A 151 -6.01 -8.82 -1.50
CA LEU A 151 -5.44 -10.15 -1.73
C LEU A 151 -3.93 -10.19 -1.54
N ASP A 152 -3.20 -9.17 -2.02
CA ASP A 152 -1.75 -9.04 -1.79
C ASP A 152 -1.41 -9.01 -0.30
N GLN A 153 -2.18 -8.25 0.49
CA GLN A 153 -1.99 -8.18 1.94
C GLN A 153 -2.33 -9.49 2.66
N LEU A 154 -3.14 -10.35 2.04
CA LEU A 154 -3.43 -11.72 2.49
C LEU A 154 -2.39 -12.74 1.98
N GLY A 155 -1.39 -12.32 1.21
CA GLY A 155 -0.37 -13.19 0.61
C GLY A 155 -0.85 -13.99 -0.59
N ARG A 156 -2.01 -13.66 -1.17
CA ARG A 156 -2.66 -14.34 -2.30
C ARG A 156 -2.27 -13.65 -3.62
N TYR A 157 -0.97 -13.58 -3.89
CA TYR A 157 -0.39 -12.75 -4.98
C TYR A 157 -0.89 -13.13 -6.37
N GLU A 158 -1.01 -14.41 -6.69
CA GLU A 158 -1.49 -14.88 -8.00
C GLU A 158 -2.93 -14.46 -8.25
N GLU A 159 -3.78 -14.54 -7.24
CA GLU A 159 -5.16 -14.09 -7.32
C GLU A 159 -5.23 -12.56 -7.41
N ALA A 160 -4.41 -11.83 -6.65
CA ALA A 160 -4.33 -10.38 -6.74
C ALA A 160 -4.05 -9.91 -8.17
N ARG A 161 -3.08 -10.56 -8.85
CA ARG A 161 -2.73 -10.23 -10.25
C ARG A 161 -3.88 -10.44 -11.22
N GLN A 162 -4.72 -11.46 -11.03
CA GLN A 162 -5.92 -11.66 -11.87
C GLN A 162 -6.91 -10.49 -11.74
N TYR A 163 -7.02 -9.89 -10.54
CA TYR A 163 -7.84 -8.70 -10.32
C TYR A 163 -7.23 -7.46 -10.97
N TYR A 164 -5.91 -7.27 -10.89
CA TYR A 164 -5.22 -6.17 -11.58
C TYR A 164 -5.32 -6.32 -13.10
N ASP A 165 -5.13 -7.51 -13.65
CA ASP A 165 -5.30 -7.78 -15.08
C ASP A 165 -6.73 -7.46 -15.53
N SER A 166 -7.73 -7.81 -14.72
CA SER A 166 -9.12 -7.49 -15.00
C SER A 166 -9.37 -5.98 -14.94
N ALA A 167 -8.76 -5.27 -14.02
CA ALA A 167 -8.81 -3.80 -13.93
C ALA A 167 -8.15 -3.14 -15.15
N LEU A 168 -7.00 -3.65 -15.62
CA LEU A 168 -6.29 -3.15 -16.80
C LEU A 168 -6.99 -3.45 -18.12
N LYS A 169 -7.86 -4.47 -18.20
CA LYS A 169 -8.74 -4.67 -19.35
C LYS A 169 -9.78 -3.57 -19.48
N ILE A 170 -10.21 -2.96 -18.36
CA ILE A 170 -11.20 -1.87 -18.33
C ILE A 170 -10.51 -0.51 -18.50
N ALA A 171 -9.39 -0.31 -17.82
CA ALA A 171 -8.58 0.91 -17.84
C ALA A 171 -7.14 0.55 -18.24
N PRO A 172 -6.85 0.39 -19.53
CA PRO A 172 -5.50 0.10 -20.02
C PRO A 172 -4.53 1.22 -19.59
N ASP A 173 -3.34 0.82 -19.17
CA ASP A 173 -2.26 1.74 -18.75
C ASP A 173 -2.60 2.69 -17.58
N GLU A 174 -3.63 2.36 -16.78
CA GLU A 174 -3.94 3.11 -15.56
C GLU A 174 -2.76 3.02 -14.57
N PRO A 175 -2.05 4.14 -14.29
CA PRO A 175 -0.79 4.09 -13.54
C PRO A 175 -0.93 3.53 -12.13
N SER A 176 -2.06 3.78 -11.47
CA SER A 176 -2.31 3.30 -10.11
C SER A 176 -2.47 1.78 -10.07
N VAL A 177 -3.10 1.19 -11.08
CA VAL A 177 -3.26 -0.28 -11.19
C VAL A 177 -1.94 -0.93 -11.57
N LEU A 178 -1.21 -0.38 -12.54
CA LEU A 178 0.13 -0.86 -12.92
C LEU A 178 1.12 -0.79 -11.76
N SER A 179 1.06 0.28 -10.96
CA SER A 179 1.89 0.41 -9.77
C SER A 179 1.56 -0.67 -8.72
N ASN A 180 0.27 -0.94 -8.49
CA ASN A 180 -0.16 -2.01 -7.58
C ASN A 180 0.26 -3.39 -8.10
N LEU A 181 0.12 -3.65 -9.40
CA LEU A 181 0.58 -4.88 -10.04
C LEU A 181 2.10 -5.07 -9.86
N GLY A 182 2.89 -4.00 -10.08
CA GLY A 182 4.33 -4.03 -9.84
C GLY A 182 4.69 -4.31 -8.39
N LEU A 183 3.96 -3.74 -7.44
CA LEU A 183 4.13 -4.04 -6.01
C LEU A 183 3.74 -5.49 -5.67
N SER A 184 2.71 -6.05 -6.30
CA SER A 184 2.33 -7.47 -6.16
C SER A 184 3.46 -8.41 -6.61
N TYR A 185 4.08 -8.12 -7.76
CA TYR A 185 5.28 -8.85 -8.21
C TYR A 185 6.47 -8.69 -7.25
N LEU A 186 6.68 -7.47 -6.73
CA LEU A 186 7.73 -7.22 -5.74
C LEU A 186 7.52 -8.04 -4.46
N LEU A 187 6.27 -8.11 -3.95
CA LEU A 187 5.92 -8.90 -2.76
C LEU A 187 6.18 -10.40 -2.96
N SER A 188 5.95 -10.91 -4.16
CA SER A 188 6.25 -12.29 -4.55
C SER A 188 7.72 -12.50 -4.98
N LYS A 189 8.56 -11.45 -4.93
CA LYS A 189 9.99 -11.43 -5.30
C LYS A 189 10.28 -11.65 -6.79
N ASP A 190 9.30 -11.38 -7.62
CA ASP A 190 9.45 -11.39 -9.08
C ASP A 190 9.86 -10.00 -9.56
N LEU A 191 11.16 -9.69 -9.41
CA LEU A 191 11.70 -8.36 -9.71
C LEU A 191 11.57 -7.97 -11.20
N PRO A 192 11.81 -8.88 -12.17
CA PRO A 192 11.69 -8.51 -13.57
C PRO A 192 10.29 -8.04 -13.97
N HIS A 193 9.23 -8.76 -13.56
CA HIS A 193 7.86 -8.33 -13.84
C HIS A 193 7.46 -7.10 -13.01
N ALA A 194 8.01 -6.94 -11.79
CA ALA A 194 7.82 -5.73 -11.00
C ALA A 194 8.39 -4.50 -11.71
N GLU A 195 9.62 -4.60 -12.27
CA GLU A 195 10.22 -3.53 -13.06
C GLU A 195 9.38 -3.19 -14.28
N GLU A 196 8.96 -4.19 -15.06
CA GLU A 196 8.15 -3.98 -16.26
C GLU A 196 6.86 -3.22 -15.95
N ALA A 197 6.10 -3.68 -14.97
CA ALA A 197 4.83 -3.05 -14.59
C ALA A 197 5.04 -1.62 -14.06
N LEU A 198 6.08 -1.40 -13.24
CA LEU A 198 6.38 -0.07 -12.69
C LEU A 198 6.94 0.91 -13.73
N ARG A 199 7.67 0.44 -14.75
CA ARG A 199 8.08 1.29 -15.87
C ARG A 199 6.86 1.77 -16.66
N ARG A 200 5.95 0.85 -17.00
CA ARG A 200 4.69 1.24 -17.66
C ARG A 200 3.89 2.23 -16.80
N ALA A 201 3.81 1.99 -15.49
CA ALA A 201 3.18 2.94 -14.58
C ALA A 201 3.86 4.32 -14.61
N TYR A 202 5.19 4.34 -14.62
CA TYR A 202 5.98 5.57 -14.64
C TYR A 202 5.77 6.37 -15.94
N ASP A 203 5.74 5.68 -17.07
CA ASP A 203 5.58 6.32 -18.40
C ASP A 203 4.20 6.99 -18.53
N HIS A 204 3.18 6.51 -17.81
CA HIS A 204 1.80 7.03 -17.86
C HIS A 204 1.40 7.86 -16.63
N SER A 205 2.29 8.09 -15.65
CA SER A 205 1.94 8.64 -14.33
C SER A 205 2.16 10.15 -14.17
N ASP A 206 2.41 10.91 -15.24
CA ASP A 206 2.79 12.32 -15.13
C ASP A 206 3.86 12.59 -14.06
N LYS A 207 4.80 11.66 -13.92
CA LYS A 207 5.90 11.71 -12.94
C LYS A 207 5.45 11.62 -11.47
N ASP A 208 4.38 10.87 -11.16
CA ASP A 208 3.94 10.64 -9.77
C ASP A 208 5.14 10.17 -8.91
N PRO A 209 5.49 10.90 -7.84
CA PRO A 209 6.62 10.55 -6.97
C PRO A 209 6.51 9.16 -6.37
N ARG A 210 5.29 8.67 -6.10
CA ARG A 210 5.06 7.33 -5.53
C ARG A 210 5.44 6.23 -6.50
N VAL A 211 5.04 6.36 -7.77
CA VAL A 211 5.40 5.41 -8.83
C VAL A 211 6.91 5.39 -9.04
N ARG A 212 7.52 6.57 -9.09
CA ARG A 212 8.97 6.74 -9.24
C ARG A 212 9.73 6.08 -8.09
N MET A 213 9.29 6.29 -6.85
CA MET A 213 9.91 5.68 -5.68
C MET A 213 9.77 4.15 -5.71
N ASN A 214 8.59 3.62 -6.07
CA ASN A 214 8.38 2.18 -6.20
C ASN A 214 9.33 1.57 -7.24
N LEU A 215 9.51 2.21 -8.39
CA LEU A 215 10.46 1.79 -9.42
C LEU A 215 11.91 1.87 -8.91
N ALA A 216 12.28 2.94 -8.21
CA ALA A 216 13.61 3.07 -7.62
C ALA A 216 13.92 1.94 -6.62
N VAL A 217 12.94 1.52 -5.81
CA VAL A 217 13.09 0.40 -4.89
C VAL A 217 13.37 -0.91 -5.65
N VAL A 218 12.62 -1.20 -6.70
CA VAL A 218 12.81 -2.42 -7.50
C VAL A 218 14.20 -2.43 -8.15
N LEU A 219 14.59 -1.33 -8.81
CA LEU A 219 15.92 -1.21 -9.41
C LEU A 219 17.05 -1.39 -8.40
N GLY A 220 16.87 -0.83 -7.21
CA GLY A 220 17.83 -1.02 -6.12
C GLY A 220 17.93 -2.47 -5.64
N LEU A 221 16.81 -3.20 -5.59
CA LEU A 221 16.77 -4.64 -5.24
C LEU A 221 17.40 -5.52 -6.33
N GLU A 222 17.38 -5.09 -7.58
CA GLU A 222 18.11 -5.72 -8.69
C GLU A 222 19.62 -5.40 -8.69
N GLY A 223 20.08 -4.55 -7.75
CA GLY A 223 21.48 -4.12 -7.69
C GLY A 223 21.82 -2.92 -8.58
N ARG A 224 20.87 -2.36 -9.29
CA ARG A 224 21.01 -1.18 -10.16
C ARG A 224 20.93 0.12 -9.35
N LEU A 225 21.85 0.24 -8.37
CA LEU A 225 21.84 1.29 -7.37
C LEU A 225 21.98 2.71 -7.97
N GLY A 226 22.73 2.86 -9.07
CA GLY A 226 22.87 4.14 -9.76
C GLY A 226 21.55 4.63 -10.40
N ASP A 227 20.80 3.72 -11.01
CA ASP A 227 19.50 4.05 -11.60
C ASP A 227 18.48 4.39 -10.50
N ALA A 228 18.47 3.63 -9.42
CA ALA A 228 17.64 3.88 -8.25
C ALA A 228 17.91 5.27 -7.63
N GLU A 229 19.18 5.65 -7.49
CA GLU A 229 19.59 6.96 -6.95
C GLU A 229 19.16 8.10 -7.87
N ASN A 230 19.32 7.94 -9.18
CA ASN A 230 18.91 8.94 -10.15
C ASN A 230 17.39 9.20 -10.11
N LEU A 231 16.58 8.13 -9.98
CA LEU A 231 15.13 8.30 -9.82
C LEU A 231 14.77 8.96 -8.48
N ALA A 232 15.43 8.58 -7.38
CA ALA A 232 15.15 9.14 -6.06
C ALA A 232 15.50 10.64 -5.96
N LYS A 233 16.57 11.11 -6.64
CA LYS A 233 16.98 12.51 -6.67
C LYS A 233 15.97 13.44 -7.33
N ALA A 234 15.04 12.90 -8.10
CA ALA A 234 13.99 13.73 -8.70
C ALA A 234 12.98 14.27 -7.67
N ASP A 235 12.83 13.60 -6.52
CA ASP A 235 11.84 13.92 -5.50
C ASP A 235 12.46 14.27 -4.14
N LEU A 236 13.70 13.86 -3.91
CA LEU A 236 14.39 14.00 -2.63
C LEU A 236 15.62 14.87 -2.77
N PRO A 237 16.01 15.60 -1.71
CA PRO A 237 17.34 16.19 -1.62
C PRO A 237 18.43 15.15 -1.90
N VAL A 238 19.50 15.55 -2.58
CA VAL A 238 20.58 14.65 -3.04
C VAL A 238 21.15 13.83 -1.88
N GLU A 239 21.36 14.44 -0.71
CA GLU A 239 21.88 13.78 0.47
C GLU A 239 20.94 12.69 0.97
N GLN A 240 19.63 12.93 0.94
CA GLN A 240 18.62 11.98 1.37
C GLN A 240 18.48 10.81 0.37
N ALA A 241 18.47 11.11 -0.92
CA ALA A 241 18.44 10.07 -1.96
C ALA A 241 19.66 9.14 -1.85
N THR A 242 20.86 9.71 -1.70
CA THR A 242 22.11 8.98 -1.55
C THR A 242 22.11 8.15 -0.26
N ALA A 243 21.62 8.70 0.85
CA ALA A 243 21.53 7.97 2.13
C ALA A 243 20.55 6.78 2.04
N ASN A 244 19.40 6.95 1.39
CA ASN A 244 18.41 5.86 1.19
C ASN A 244 19.00 4.71 0.37
N VAL A 245 19.72 5.03 -0.71
CA VAL A 245 20.37 4.02 -1.55
C VAL A 245 21.53 3.33 -0.81
N ALA A 246 22.31 4.07 -0.04
CA ALA A 246 23.38 3.49 0.80
C ALA A 246 22.82 2.52 1.84
N GLU A 247 21.70 2.85 2.48
CA GLU A 247 21.04 1.94 3.42
C GLU A 247 20.50 0.69 2.72
N LEU A 248 19.87 0.84 1.54
CA LEU A 248 19.43 -0.31 0.74
C LEU A 248 20.60 -1.22 0.38
N LYS A 249 21.73 -0.66 -0.08
CA LYS A 249 22.98 -1.40 -0.33
C LYS A 249 23.46 -2.16 0.90
N ARG A 250 23.43 -1.53 2.07
CA ARG A 250 23.82 -2.15 3.35
C ARG A 250 22.92 -3.34 3.70
N LEU A 251 21.61 -3.22 3.47
CA LEU A 251 20.64 -4.28 3.73
C LEU A 251 20.84 -5.49 2.78
N LEU A 252 21.08 -5.22 1.50
CA LEU A 252 21.38 -6.27 0.51
C LEU A 252 22.67 -7.03 0.88
N SER A 253 23.75 -6.32 1.23
CA SER A 253 25.02 -6.93 1.65
C SER A 253 24.90 -7.81 2.89
N LYS A 254 24.05 -7.42 3.86
CA LYS A 254 23.78 -8.24 5.05
C LYS A 254 23.05 -9.54 4.70
N LYS A 255 22.13 -9.50 3.74
CA LYS A 255 21.38 -10.66 3.28
C LYS A 255 22.32 -11.68 2.63
N ASP A 256 23.22 -11.22 1.75
CA ASP A 256 24.19 -12.08 1.05
C ASP A 256 25.16 -12.76 2.04
N ASN A 257 25.64 -12.00 3.03
CA ASN A 257 26.50 -12.51 4.11
C ASN A 257 25.76 -13.52 5.03
N ALA A 258 24.47 -13.37 5.24
CA ALA A 258 23.67 -14.33 6.02
C ALA A 258 23.44 -15.63 5.24
N HIS A 259 23.25 -15.54 3.92
CA HIS A 259 23.07 -16.69 3.03
C HIS A 259 24.36 -17.51 2.90
N SER A 260 25.51 -16.85 2.74
CA SER A 260 26.81 -17.51 2.64
C SER A 260 27.20 -18.25 3.94
N ARG A 261 26.87 -17.69 5.12
CA ARG A 261 27.10 -18.36 6.42
C ARG A 261 26.17 -19.56 6.67
N GLY A 262 24.95 -19.55 6.10
CA GLY A 262 24.01 -20.67 6.18
C GLY A 262 24.39 -21.85 5.29
N ALA A 263 25.05 -21.60 4.17
CA ALA A 263 25.48 -22.63 3.23
C ALA A 263 26.69 -23.45 3.73
N ASP A 264 27.48 -22.87 4.64
CA ASP A 264 28.71 -23.51 5.18
C ASP A 264 28.42 -24.49 6.34
N HIS A 265 27.16 -24.66 6.74
CA HIS A 265 26.70 -25.58 7.78
C HIS A 265 25.97 -26.81 7.22
N SER A 266 26.40 -27.36 6.07
CA SER A 266 26.00 -28.70 5.65
C SER A 266 26.60 -29.75 6.61
N PRO A 267 25.81 -30.66 7.19
CA PRO A 267 26.37 -31.71 8.05
C PRO A 267 27.31 -32.59 7.25
N PRO A 268 28.43 -33.07 7.85
CA PRO A 268 29.37 -33.91 7.14
C PRO A 268 28.69 -35.21 6.69
N ALA A 269 28.95 -35.60 5.44
CA ALA A 269 28.45 -36.83 4.84
C ALA A 269 28.78 -38.01 5.75
N ILE A 270 27.77 -38.75 6.20
CA ILE A 270 27.93 -40.00 6.95
C ILE A 270 28.57 -41.01 5.98
N ALA A 271 29.82 -41.40 6.28
CA ALA A 271 30.51 -42.45 5.54
C ALA A 271 29.77 -43.79 5.68
N PRO A 272 29.63 -44.61 4.61
CA PRO A 272 29.00 -45.91 4.71
C PRO A 272 29.87 -46.81 5.55
N HIS A 273 29.27 -47.47 6.56
CA HIS A 273 29.92 -48.53 7.30
C HIS A 273 30.19 -49.75 6.38
N PRO A 274 31.42 -50.32 6.37
CA PRO A 274 31.66 -51.58 5.70
C PRO A 274 31.03 -52.70 6.54
N GLY A 275 30.13 -53.49 5.88
CA GLY A 275 29.56 -54.73 6.43
C GLY A 275 30.53 -55.91 6.25
#